data_1f7d95ec0d2362dc0353192ff591b529
#
_entry.id   1f7d95ec0d2362dc0353192ff591b529
#
_cell.length_a   1.000
_cell.length_b   1.000
_cell.length_c   1.000
_cell.angle_alpha   90.00
_cell.angle_beta   90.00
_cell.angle_gamma   90.00
#
_symmetry.space_group_name_H-M   'P 1'
#
loop_
_entity.id
_entity.type
_entity.pdbx_description
1 polymer ?
#
loop_
_entity_poly.entity_id
_entity_poly.type
_entity_poly.pdbx_seq_one_letter_code
_entity_poly.pdbx_strand_id
1 'polypeptide(L)'
;MNLNDKRIAVLLSGGVDSSVVLYELVRQGLHPDCFYIKIGPEEEEEWDCSSEEDLEMATAVSHKYGCKLEVVDCHKEYWDQVTAYTMEKVKAGLTPNPDVMCNRLIKFGAFDEKRGHDYDLIATGHYAQTERDPSNLPCLGETNVTPPQQGEAEGVWLCTSPDPVKDQTDFLAQIYDWQLKKALFPIGHMMKEEVREIAEREHLVNAKRKDSQGICFLGKINYNDYIRRYLGEQPGDVLELETGKRIGQHKGLWFHTIGQRHGLGFGGGPWFVVKKDMRQNILYVSKGYDPQTAYKQEFLFKDFHSLIPATCKEPFPSDITFKIRHTPEFHHAKLEAKGDGIYQVCSDAPIHGVAPGQFCVLYDKVHHHCLGSGEITL
;
A
#
# COMPACT_ATOMS: atom_id res chain seq x y z
N MET A 1 -15.15 -11.95 17.36
CA MET A 1 -16.08 -10.80 17.38
C MET A 1 -17.42 -11.22 16.78
N ASN A 2 -18.55 -10.94 17.42
CA ASN A 2 -19.87 -11.19 16.82
C ASN A 2 -20.20 -10.04 15.84
N LEU A 3 -20.27 -10.35 14.54
CA LEU A 3 -20.56 -9.36 13.50
C LEU A 3 -22.07 -9.04 13.35
N ASN A 4 -22.95 -9.87 13.92
CA ASN A 4 -24.41 -9.71 13.75
C ASN A 4 -24.97 -8.41 14.34
N ASP A 5 -24.29 -7.87 15.36
CA ASP A 5 -24.71 -6.63 16.04
C ASP A 5 -23.95 -5.40 15.52
N LYS A 6 -23.16 -5.55 14.43
CA LYS A 6 -22.33 -4.50 13.87
C LYS A 6 -22.89 -3.93 12.58
N ARG A 7 -22.89 -2.60 12.47
CA ARG A 7 -23.12 -1.92 11.20
C ARG A 7 -21.86 -1.96 10.37
N ILE A 8 -21.93 -2.52 9.17
CA ILE A 8 -20.76 -2.74 8.31
C ILE A 8 -20.94 -1.94 7.01
N ALA A 9 -19.95 -1.10 6.70
CA ALA A 9 -19.79 -0.46 5.40
C ALA A 9 -18.86 -1.31 4.53
N VAL A 10 -19.24 -1.64 3.30
CA VAL A 10 -18.42 -2.34 2.33
C VAL A 10 -17.96 -1.37 1.25
N LEU A 11 -16.65 -1.23 1.05
CA LEU A 11 -16.10 -0.43 -0.04
C LEU A 11 -16.03 -1.28 -1.31
N LEU A 12 -16.95 -1.03 -2.26
CA LEU A 12 -17.02 -1.70 -3.55
C LEU A 12 -16.29 -0.86 -4.60
N SER A 13 -15.19 -1.39 -5.15
CA SER A 13 -14.41 -0.75 -6.22
C SER A 13 -14.78 -1.21 -7.63
N GLY A 14 -15.79 -2.09 -7.79
CA GLY A 14 -16.07 -2.77 -9.05
C GLY A 14 -15.10 -3.91 -9.40
N GLY A 15 -14.05 -4.11 -8.62
CA GLY A 15 -13.09 -5.22 -8.74
C GLY A 15 -13.62 -6.53 -8.15
N VAL A 16 -13.01 -7.65 -8.56
CA VAL A 16 -13.41 -9.00 -8.11
C VAL A 16 -13.30 -9.14 -6.60
N ASP A 17 -12.20 -8.67 -6.00
CA ASP A 17 -11.92 -8.84 -4.58
C ASP A 17 -13.00 -8.20 -3.70
N SER A 18 -13.33 -6.93 -3.97
CA SER A 18 -14.40 -6.23 -3.22
C SER A 18 -15.79 -6.86 -3.43
N SER A 19 -16.03 -7.47 -4.58
CA SER A 19 -17.28 -8.18 -4.85
C SER A 19 -17.40 -9.48 -4.05
N VAL A 20 -16.30 -10.21 -3.90
CA VAL A 20 -16.26 -11.41 -3.05
C VAL A 20 -16.35 -11.04 -1.56
N VAL A 21 -15.83 -9.88 -1.15
CA VAL A 21 -16.06 -9.36 0.21
C VAL A 21 -17.56 -9.23 0.51
N LEU A 22 -18.32 -8.62 -0.39
CA LEU A 22 -19.76 -8.49 -0.22
C LEU A 22 -20.44 -9.86 -0.15
N TYR A 23 -20.10 -10.77 -1.06
CA TYR A 23 -20.62 -12.15 -1.03
C TYR A 23 -20.36 -12.84 0.31
N GLU A 24 -19.11 -12.77 0.82
CA GLU A 24 -18.74 -13.45 2.07
C GLU A 24 -19.51 -12.91 3.29
N LEU A 25 -19.78 -11.63 3.34
CA LEU A 25 -20.59 -11.04 4.40
C LEU A 25 -22.06 -11.45 4.29
N VAL A 26 -22.64 -11.36 3.08
CA VAL A 26 -24.05 -11.74 2.86
C VAL A 26 -24.28 -13.24 3.10
N ARG A 27 -23.33 -14.09 2.70
CA ARG A 27 -23.36 -15.54 2.96
C ARG A 27 -23.41 -15.87 4.46
N GLN A 28 -22.84 -15.00 5.29
CA GLN A 28 -22.90 -15.12 6.76
C GLN A 28 -24.21 -14.57 7.35
N GLY A 29 -25.16 -14.12 6.52
CA GLY A 29 -26.42 -13.54 6.95
C GLY A 29 -26.34 -12.07 7.35
N LEU A 30 -25.25 -11.38 7.02
CA LEU A 30 -25.06 -9.96 7.30
C LEU A 30 -25.68 -9.11 6.18
N HIS A 31 -26.10 -7.89 6.52
CA HIS A 31 -26.71 -6.94 5.59
C HIS A 31 -25.92 -5.62 5.57
N PRO A 32 -24.75 -5.59 4.91
CA PRO A 32 -23.93 -4.40 4.87
C PRO A 32 -24.47 -3.35 3.90
N ASP A 33 -24.19 -2.08 4.17
CA ASP A 33 -24.34 -1.01 3.19
C ASP A 33 -23.07 -0.94 2.31
N CYS A 34 -23.26 -0.72 1.01
CA CYS A 34 -22.18 -0.66 0.05
C CYS A 34 -21.87 0.78 -0.36
N PHE A 35 -20.59 1.08 -0.52
CA PHE A 35 -20.11 2.40 -0.90
C PHE A 35 -19.10 2.31 -2.05
N TYR A 36 -19.28 3.17 -3.04
CA TYR A 36 -18.30 3.41 -4.08
C TYR A 36 -17.63 4.76 -3.81
N ILE A 37 -16.30 4.77 -3.61
CA ILE A 37 -15.54 6.00 -3.42
C ILE A 37 -15.16 6.55 -4.79
N LYS A 38 -15.70 7.72 -5.14
CA LYS A 38 -15.37 8.43 -6.37
C LYS A 38 -14.19 9.37 -6.13
N ILE A 39 -13.09 9.19 -6.89
CA ILE A 39 -11.85 9.99 -6.80
C ILE A 39 -11.29 10.40 -8.17
N GLY A 40 -11.98 10.09 -9.25
CA GLY A 40 -11.57 10.45 -10.61
C GLY A 40 -11.50 11.96 -10.84
N PRO A 41 -10.96 12.45 -11.96
CA PRO A 41 -10.92 13.86 -12.31
C PRO A 41 -12.33 14.46 -12.44
N GLU A 42 -12.49 15.75 -12.12
CA GLU A 42 -13.78 16.46 -12.26
C GLU A 42 -14.22 16.62 -13.71
N GLU A 43 -13.25 16.79 -14.62
CA GLU A 43 -13.50 16.98 -16.06
C GLU A 43 -13.24 15.66 -16.80
N GLU A 44 -14.29 15.07 -17.33
CA GLU A 44 -14.29 13.76 -18.02
C GLU A 44 -13.56 13.79 -19.38
N GLU A 45 -13.12 14.94 -19.87
CA GLU A 45 -12.76 15.12 -21.29
C GLU A 45 -11.40 14.55 -21.73
N GLU A 46 -10.51 14.09 -20.81
CA GLU A 46 -9.16 13.67 -21.21
C GLU A 46 -8.63 12.35 -20.62
N TRP A 47 -9.39 11.68 -19.77
CA TRP A 47 -8.91 10.46 -19.15
C TRP A 47 -9.80 9.28 -19.53
N ASP A 48 -9.23 8.22 -20.10
CA ASP A 48 -9.88 6.91 -20.25
C ASP A 48 -10.01 6.28 -18.85
N CYS A 49 -10.88 6.90 -18.03
CA CYS A 49 -11.10 6.53 -16.64
C CYS A 49 -12.09 5.37 -16.60
N SER A 50 -11.68 4.26 -16.00
CA SER A 50 -12.57 3.10 -15.78
C SER A 50 -13.65 3.35 -14.73
N SER A 51 -13.81 4.59 -14.25
CA SER A 51 -14.70 4.91 -13.12
C SER A 51 -16.17 4.61 -13.40
N GLU A 52 -16.66 4.81 -14.64
CA GLU A 52 -18.03 4.45 -15.01
C GLU A 52 -18.20 2.92 -15.05
N GLU A 53 -17.30 2.21 -15.71
CA GLU A 53 -17.30 0.74 -15.72
C GLU A 53 -17.20 0.16 -14.32
N ASP A 54 -16.33 0.75 -13.47
CA ASP A 54 -16.17 0.35 -12.07
C ASP A 54 -17.47 0.53 -11.28
N LEU A 55 -18.14 1.67 -11.45
CA LEU A 55 -19.42 1.97 -10.80
C LEU A 55 -20.53 1.06 -11.31
N GLU A 56 -20.60 0.78 -12.61
CA GLU A 56 -21.57 -0.17 -13.18
C GLU A 56 -21.39 -1.56 -12.58
N MET A 57 -20.13 -2.05 -12.46
CA MET A 57 -19.84 -3.35 -11.86
C MET A 57 -20.21 -3.36 -10.36
N ALA A 58 -19.86 -2.32 -9.61
CA ALA A 58 -20.21 -2.19 -8.20
C ALA A 58 -21.75 -2.17 -8.00
N THR A 59 -22.47 -1.47 -8.89
CA THR A 59 -23.94 -1.39 -8.89
C THR A 59 -24.55 -2.76 -9.19
N ALA A 60 -24.07 -3.46 -10.20
CA ALA A 60 -24.57 -4.78 -10.56
C ALA A 60 -24.37 -5.80 -9.43
N VAL A 61 -23.19 -5.76 -8.77
CA VAL A 61 -22.87 -6.67 -7.67
C VAL A 61 -23.73 -6.35 -6.44
N SER A 62 -23.85 -5.07 -6.05
CA SER A 62 -24.70 -4.68 -4.91
C SER A 62 -26.15 -5.08 -5.10
N HIS A 63 -26.71 -4.87 -6.28
CA HIS A 63 -28.08 -5.28 -6.64
C HIS A 63 -28.28 -6.78 -6.59
N LYS A 64 -27.29 -7.57 -7.06
CA LYS A 64 -27.33 -9.05 -7.01
C LYS A 64 -27.57 -9.55 -5.57
N TYR A 65 -27.00 -8.89 -4.58
CA TYR A 65 -27.12 -9.28 -3.17
C TYR A 65 -28.15 -8.45 -2.40
N GLY A 66 -28.94 -7.60 -3.07
CA GLY A 66 -30.00 -6.80 -2.46
C GLY A 66 -29.47 -5.72 -1.52
N CYS A 67 -28.22 -5.30 -1.66
CA CYS A 67 -27.58 -4.26 -0.86
C CYS A 67 -27.72 -2.90 -1.54
N LYS A 68 -27.85 -1.84 -0.70
CA LYS A 68 -27.87 -0.46 -1.19
C LYS A 68 -26.45 -0.01 -1.49
N LEU A 69 -26.24 0.59 -2.68
CA LEU A 69 -24.98 1.25 -3.04
C LEU A 69 -25.14 2.77 -2.96
N GLU A 70 -24.19 3.42 -2.30
CA GLU A 70 -24.06 4.87 -2.26
C GLU A 70 -22.71 5.29 -2.85
N VAL A 71 -22.70 6.37 -3.65
CA VAL A 71 -21.47 6.96 -4.17
C VAL A 71 -21.02 8.06 -3.21
N VAL A 72 -19.79 7.95 -2.71
CA VAL A 72 -19.17 8.95 -1.85
C VAL A 72 -18.06 9.66 -2.63
N ASP A 73 -18.29 10.95 -2.87
CA ASP A 73 -17.30 11.77 -3.56
C ASP A 73 -16.17 12.17 -2.61
N CYS A 74 -14.96 11.69 -2.90
CA CYS A 74 -13.71 12.01 -2.21
C CYS A 74 -12.68 12.60 -3.18
N HIS A 75 -13.12 13.14 -4.33
CA HIS A 75 -12.26 13.73 -5.34
C HIS A 75 -11.35 14.80 -4.75
N LYS A 76 -11.95 15.81 -4.10
CA LYS A 76 -11.21 16.92 -3.54
C LYS A 76 -10.15 16.46 -2.51
N GLU A 77 -10.52 15.57 -1.59
CA GLU A 77 -9.63 15.06 -0.57
C GLU A 77 -8.46 14.26 -1.17
N TYR A 78 -8.75 13.47 -2.22
CA TYR A 78 -7.69 12.73 -2.92
C TYR A 78 -6.67 13.68 -3.56
N TRP A 79 -7.15 14.72 -4.24
CA TRP A 79 -6.28 15.68 -4.91
C TRP A 79 -5.49 16.54 -3.92
N ASP A 80 -6.12 17.04 -2.90
CA ASP A 80 -5.50 17.91 -1.90
C ASP A 80 -4.49 17.15 -1.01
N GLN A 81 -4.66 15.85 -0.80
CA GLN A 81 -3.85 15.08 0.14
C GLN A 81 -2.92 14.08 -0.58
N VAL A 82 -3.45 13.16 -1.39
CA VAL A 82 -2.65 12.08 -1.99
C VAL A 82 -1.86 12.59 -3.20
N THR A 83 -2.51 13.37 -4.08
CA THR A 83 -1.82 13.95 -5.23
C THR A 83 -0.79 14.98 -4.80
N ALA A 84 -1.15 15.88 -3.88
CA ALA A 84 -0.21 16.89 -3.37
C ALA A 84 1.02 16.23 -2.72
N TYR A 85 0.83 15.24 -1.85
CA TYR A 85 1.91 14.44 -1.28
C TYR A 85 2.81 13.82 -2.37
N THR A 86 2.18 13.19 -3.38
CA THR A 86 2.92 12.53 -4.47
C THR A 86 3.77 13.54 -5.23
N MET A 87 3.19 14.69 -5.61
CA MET A 87 3.88 15.73 -6.37
C MET A 87 5.02 16.38 -5.58
N GLU A 88 4.83 16.63 -4.28
CA GLU A 88 5.87 17.15 -3.39
C GLU A 88 7.07 16.20 -3.33
N LYS A 89 6.83 14.92 -3.05
CA LYS A 89 7.89 13.91 -2.96
C LYS A 89 8.63 13.73 -4.29
N VAL A 90 7.90 13.66 -5.39
CA VAL A 90 8.49 13.50 -6.73
C VAL A 90 9.33 14.69 -7.12
N LYS A 91 8.88 15.94 -6.84
CA LYS A 91 9.67 17.17 -7.03
C LYS A 91 10.96 17.16 -6.23
N ALA A 92 10.94 16.59 -5.02
CA ALA A 92 12.13 16.41 -4.20
C ALA A 92 13.06 15.27 -4.66
N GLY A 93 12.74 14.58 -5.77
CA GLY A 93 13.51 13.44 -6.29
C GLY A 93 13.27 12.13 -5.57
N LEU A 94 12.31 12.11 -4.66
CA LEU A 94 11.92 10.93 -3.88
C LEU A 94 10.98 10.03 -4.67
N THR A 95 10.78 8.81 -4.18
CA THR A 95 9.86 7.83 -4.76
C THR A 95 8.71 7.58 -3.79
N PRO A 96 7.58 8.31 -3.92
CA PRO A 96 6.44 8.15 -3.03
C PRO A 96 5.70 6.84 -3.26
N ASN A 97 4.87 6.45 -2.28
CA ASN A 97 3.88 5.40 -2.43
C ASN A 97 2.46 5.99 -2.23
N PRO A 98 1.78 6.40 -3.32
CA PRO A 98 0.44 6.98 -3.22
C PRO A 98 -0.62 5.98 -2.73
N ASP A 99 -0.45 4.68 -2.95
CA ASP A 99 -1.42 3.66 -2.53
C ASP A 99 -1.48 3.54 -1.00
N VAL A 100 -0.34 3.59 -0.33
CA VAL A 100 -0.25 3.63 1.14
C VAL A 100 -1.00 4.85 1.69
N MET A 101 -0.77 6.02 1.08
CA MET A 101 -1.42 7.26 1.50
C MET A 101 -2.90 7.28 1.17
N CYS A 102 -3.32 6.68 0.05
CA CYS A 102 -4.72 6.53 -0.31
C CYS A 102 -5.49 5.68 0.73
N ASN A 103 -4.91 4.58 1.18
CA ASN A 103 -5.53 3.77 2.23
C ASN A 103 -5.72 4.58 3.52
N ARG A 104 -4.67 5.28 3.99
CA ARG A 104 -4.71 6.08 5.22
C ARG A 104 -5.64 7.29 5.13
N LEU A 105 -5.52 8.07 4.04
CA LEU A 105 -6.14 9.40 3.95
C LEU A 105 -7.53 9.35 3.31
N ILE A 106 -7.79 8.41 2.41
CA ILE A 106 -9.04 8.37 1.65
C ILE A 106 -9.94 7.22 2.12
N LYS A 107 -9.50 5.95 1.99
CA LYS A 107 -10.36 4.80 2.28
C LYS A 107 -10.76 4.70 3.75
N PHE A 108 -9.82 4.95 4.66
CA PHE A 108 -10.06 4.93 6.10
C PHE A 108 -10.05 6.32 6.74
N GLY A 109 -9.77 7.38 5.97
CA GLY A 109 -9.79 8.78 6.40
C GLY A 109 -11.03 9.52 5.90
N ALA A 110 -10.95 10.14 4.72
CA ALA A 110 -12.03 10.97 4.16
C ALA A 110 -13.37 10.22 4.03
N PHE A 111 -13.35 8.92 3.70
CA PHE A 111 -14.57 8.12 3.72
C PHE A 111 -15.15 8.02 5.14
N ASP A 112 -14.31 7.80 6.16
CA ASP A 112 -14.80 7.73 7.56
C ASP A 112 -15.41 9.07 7.99
N GLU A 113 -14.78 10.19 7.66
CA GLU A 113 -15.30 11.53 7.96
C GLU A 113 -16.66 11.81 7.30
N LYS A 114 -16.85 11.34 6.05
CA LYS A 114 -18.08 11.60 5.28
C LYS A 114 -19.22 10.63 5.61
N ARG A 115 -18.91 9.34 5.77
CA ARG A 115 -19.91 8.26 5.91
C ARG A 115 -19.53 7.17 6.89
N GLY A 116 -18.24 6.81 6.97
CA GLY A 116 -17.77 5.65 7.74
C GLY A 116 -18.00 5.78 9.25
N HIS A 117 -18.08 7.01 9.78
CA HIS A 117 -18.36 7.25 11.20
C HIS A 117 -19.72 6.73 11.67
N ASP A 118 -20.66 6.51 10.75
CA ASP A 118 -21.97 5.89 11.04
C ASP A 118 -21.87 4.36 11.21
N TYR A 119 -20.72 3.75 10.93
CA TYR A 119 -20.50 2.31 10.89
C TYR A 119 -19.48 1.88 11.94
N ASP A 120 -19.68 0.69 12.49
CA ASP A 120 -18.73 0.06 13.41
C ASP A 120 -17.47 -0.45 12.67
N LEU A 121 -17.67 -0.94 11.43
CA LEU A 121 -16.63 -1.56 10.63
C LEU A 121 -16.68 -1.12 9.16
N ILE A 122 -15.51 -1.03 8.56
CA ILE A 122 -15.30 -0.75 7.14
C ILE A 122 -14.63 -1.97 6.50
N ALA A 123 -15.37 -2.70 5.68
CA ALA A 123 -14.89 -3.88 4.99
C ALA A 123 -14.29 -3.53 3.63
N THR A 124 -13.12 -4.08 3.34
CA THR A 124 -12.39 -3.84 2.08
C THR A 124 -11.83 -5.14 1.50
N GLY A 125 -11.51 -5.12 0.20
CA GLY A 125 -10.92 -6.24 -0.52
C GLY A 125 -9.41 -6.41 -0.35
N HIS A 126 -8.83 -5.93 0.74
CA HIS A 126 -7.41 -6.13 0.99
C HIS A 126 -7.10 -7.55 1.47
N TYR A 127 -5.98 -8.08 0.99
CA TYR A 127 -5.37 -9.31 1.48
C TYR A 127 -4.50 -8.97 2.70
N ALA A 128 -5.15 -8.88 3.85
CA ALA A 128 -4.57 -8.66 5.16
C ALA A 128 -5.50 -9.25 6.21
N GLN A 129 -5.02 -9.45 7.43
CA GLN A 129 -5.82 -9.96 8.53
C GLN A 129 -5.71 -9.02 9.73
N THR A 130 -6.65 -9.15 10.67
CA THR A 130 -6.58 -8.45 11.97
C THR A 130 -6.76 -9.44 13.10
N GLU A 131 -5.90 -9.37 14.10
CA GLU A 131 -6.03 -10.09 15.36
C GLU A 131 -6.46 -9.13 16.45
N ARG A 132 -7.61 -9.42 17.10
CA ARG A 132 -8.28 -8.54 18.06
C ARG A 132 -8.26 -9.06 19.50
N ASP A 133 -7.65 -10.23 19.76
CA ASP A 133 -7.60 -10.81 21.09
C ASP A 133 -6.20 -10.67 21.70
N PRO A 134 -6.03 -9.77 22.67
CA PRO A 134 -4.75 -9.60 23.34
C PRO A 134 -4.36 -10.79 24.21
N SER A 135 -5.29 -11.72 24.57
CA SER A 135 -5.00 -12.86 25.41
C SER A 135 -4.29 -14.01 24.69
N ASN A 136 -4.34 -14.01 23.34
CA ASN A 136 -3.70 -15.02 22.48
C ASN A 136 -2.44 -14.54 21.75
N LEU A 137 -2.05 -13.30 21.98
CA LEU A 137 -0.86 -12.76 21.32
C LEU A 137 0.38 -13.18 22.12
N PRO A 138 1.29 -13.96 21.53
CA PRO A 138 2.65 -14.00 22.04
C PRO A 138 3.24 -12.61 21.80
N CYS A 139 3.18 -11.76 22.81
CA CYS A 139 4.09 -10.64 22.84
C CYS A 139 5.47 -11.24 22.57
N LEU A 140 6.13 -10.78 21.53
CA LEU A 140 7.41 -11.18 20.92
C LEU A 140 8.41 -11.94 21.87
N GLY A 141 8.00 -13.00 22.54
CA GLY A 141 8.95 -13.82 23.27
C GLY A 141 8.53 -14.59 24.53
N GLU A 142 7.39 -14.35 25.18
CA GLU A 142 7.06 -15.11 26.41
C GLU A 142 5.58 -15.45 26.61
N THR A 143 5.36 -16.64 27.21
CA THR A 143 4.09 -17.38 27.30
C THR A 143 3.19 -17.03 28.50
N ASN A 144 3.33 -15.88 29.15
CA ASN A 144 2.54 -15.52 30.33
C ASN A 144 1.94 -14.11 30.24
N VAL A 145 0.86 -13.97 29.49
CA VAL A 145 0.07 -12.74 29.47
C VAL A 145 -1.14 -12.89 30.39
N THR A 146 -1.25 -12.01 31.37
CA THR A 146 -2.47 -11.88 32.18
C THR A 146 -3.59 -11.31 31.28
N PRO A 147 -4.80 -11.89 31.24
CA PRO A 147 -5.89 -11.33 30.44
C PRO A 147 -6.19 -9.88 30.90
N PRO A 148 -6.54 -8.98 29.95
CA PRO A 148 -6.84 -7.58 30.28
C PRO A 148 -8.01 -7.49 31.24
N GLN A 149 -7.94 -6.52 32.17
CA GLN A 149 -9.06 -6.24 33.07
C GLN A 149 -10.20 -5.60 32.26
N GLN A 150 -11.44 -5.87 32.64
CA GLN A 150 -12.64 -5.31 31.98
C GLN A 150 -12.52 -3.78 31.92
N GLY A 151 -12.40 -3.24 30.68
CA GLY A 151 -12.32 -1.79 30.41
C GLY A 151 -11.02 -1.33 29.74
N GLU A 152 -10.01 -2.20 29.54
CA GLU A 152 -8.85 -1.88 28.71
C GLU A 152 -9.21 -1.96 27.22
N ALA A 153 -8.78 -0.97 26.45
CA ALA A 153 -9.03 -0.94 25.02
C ALA A 153 -8.36 -2.13 24.33
N GLU A 154 -9.14 -2.95 23.62
CA GLU A 154 -8.62 -4.08 22.84
C GLU A 154 -7.55 -3.58 21.85
N GLY A 155 -6.36 -4.17 21.92
CA GLY A 155 -5.33 -3.98 20.92
C GLY A 155 -5.72 -4.71 19.63
N VAL A 156 -5.36 -4.13 18.50
CA VAL A 156 -5.56 -4.76 17.18
C VAL A 156 -4.23 -4.82 16.46
N TRP A 157 -3.84 -6.01 16.04
CA TRP A 157 -2.69 -6.22 15.18
C TRP A 157 -3.11 -6.27 13.71
N LEU A 158 -2.29 -5.68 12.84
CA LEU A 158 -2.35 -5.91 11.41
C LEU A 158 -1.48 -7.13 11.09
N CYS A 159 -2.08 -8.15 10.48
CA CYS A 159 -1.41 -9.43 10.20
C CYS A 159 -1.37 -9.72 8.71
N THR A 160 -0.31 -10.43 8.28
CA THR A 160 -0.13 -10.82 6.89
C THR A 160 -1.20 -11.78 6.41
N SER A 161 -1.46 -11.76 5.10
CA SER A 161 -2.28 -12.75 4.40
C SER A 161 -1.48 -14.05 4.16
N PRO A 162 -2.14 -15.21 4.06
CA PRO A 162 -1.48 -16.45 3.64
C PRO A 162 -1.02 -16.44 2.19
N ASP A 163 -1.56 -15.57 1.34
CA ASP A 163 -1.11 -15.39 -0.05
C ASP A 163 0.10 -14.46 -0.12
N PRO A 164 1.32 -14.99 -0.32
CA PRO A 164 2.54 -14.18 -0.26
C PRO A 164 2.68 -13.19 -1.43
N VAL A 165 1.96 -13.45 -2.55
CA VAL A 165 1.99 -12.59 -3.74
C VAL A 165 0.99 -11.44 -3.60
N LYS A 166 -0.12 -11.69 -2.89
CA LYS A 166 -1.21 -10.73 -2.73
C LYS A 166 -1.23 -10.04 -1.37
N ASP A 167 -0.42 -10.48 -0.41
CA ASP A 167 -0.32 -9.81 0.89
C ASP A 167 -0.16 -8.30 0.73
N GLN A 168 -1.09 -7.54 1.28
CA GLN A 168 -1.20 -6.08 1.14
C GLN A 168 -1.01 -5.34 2.46
N THR A 169 -0.42 -5.99 3.46
CA THR A 169 -0.11 -5.34 4.74
C THR A 169 0.83 -4.16 4.59
N ASP A 170 1.74 -4.21 3.61
CA ASP A 170 2.64 -3.12 3.26
C ASP A 170 1.91 -1.85 2.78
N PHE A 171 0.76 -1.99 2.10
CA PHE A 171 -0.07 -0.85 1.73
C PHE A 171 -0.90 -0.29 2.88
N LEU A 172 -1.08 -1.05 3.95
CA LEU A 172 -1.84 -0.66 5.14
C LEU A 172 -0.95 -0.17 6.30
N ALA A 173 0.37 -0.26 6.15
CA ALA A 173 1.33 -0.02 7.23
C ALA A 173 1.41 1.44 7.73
N GLN A 174 0.65 2.35 7.15
CA GLN A 174 0.53 3.75 7.57
C GLN A 174 -0.87 4.14 8.09
N ILE A 175 -1.84 3.22 8.14
CA ILE A 175 -3.15 3.53 8.72
C ILE A 175 -3.03 3.75 10.23
N TYR A 176 -3.90 4.57 10.80
CA TYR A 176 -3.91 4.82 12.24
C TYR A 176 -4.52 3.64 13.02
N ASP A 177 -4.16 3.50 14.29
CA ASP A 177 -4.73 2.49 15.20
C ASP A 177 -6.27 2.50 15.21
N TRP A 178 -6.89 3.68 15.27
CA TRP A 178 -8.35 3.79 15.23
C TRP A 178 -8.94 3.35 13.87
N GLN A 179 -8.22 3.54 12.76
CA GLN A 179 -8.62 3.05 11.43
C GLN A 179 -8.51 1.53 11.36
N LEU A 180 -7.41 0.97 11.90
CA LEU A 180 -7.22 -0.47 11.96
C LEU A 180 -8.30 -1.14 12.82
N LYS A 181 -8.71 -0.52 13.93
CA LYS A 181 -9.81 -1.00 14.78
C LYS A 181 -11.15 -1.09 14.05
N LYS A 182 -11.39 -0.23 13.06
CA LYS A 182 -12.58 -0.24 12.19
C LYS A 182 -12.41 -1.10 10.95
N ALA A 183 -11.20 -1.49 10.57
CA ALA A 183 -10.94 -2.27 9.38
C ALA A 183 -11.43 -3.71 9.50
N LEU A 184 -12.03 -4.22 8.42
CA LEU A 184 -12.44 -5.61 8.26
C LEU A 184 -11.98 -6.12 6.89
N PHE A 185 -11.31 -7.28 6.87
CA PHE A 185 -10.75 -7.88 5.67
C PHE A 185 -11.31 -9.28 5.46
N PRO A 186 -12.56 -9.42 4.94
CA PRO A 186 -13.26 -10.71 4.86
C PRO A 186 -12.56 -11.76 4.01
N ILE A 187 -11.77 -11.34 3.02
CA ILE A 187 -11.00 -12.24 2.13
C ILE A 187 -9.52 -12.35 2.52
N GLY A 188 -9.09 -11.70 3.60
CA GLY A 188 -7.68 -11.63 3.99
C GLY A 188 -7.04 -12.98 4.31
N HIS A 189 -7.84 -13.99 4.62
CA HIS A 189 -7.40 -15.36 4.91
C HIS A 189 -7.40 -16.30 3.68
N MET A 190 -7.80 -15.78 2.50
CA MET A 190 -7.94 -16.55 1.27
C MET A 190 -6.73 -16.37 0.34
N MET A 191 -6.46 -17.40 -0.46
CA MET A 191 -5.59 -17.29 -1.63
C MET A 191 -6.34 -16.59 -2.77
N LYS A 192 -5.64 -15.93 -3.66
CA LYS A 192 -6.25 -15.23 -4.82
C LYS A 192 -7.04 -16.17 -5.71
N GLU A 193 -6.55 -17.39 -5.90
CA GLU A 193 -7.21 -18.44 -6.68
C GLU A 193 -8.58 -18.76 -6.08
N GLU A 194 -8.69 -18.90 -4.76
CA GLU A 194 -9.96 -19.17 -4.07
C GLU A 194 -10.97 -18.04 -4.29
N VAL A 195 -10.51 -16.79 -4.22
CA VAL A 195 -11.33 -15.61 -4.49
C VAL A 195 -11.85 -15.63 -5.95
N ARG A 196 -11.01 -16.03 -6.92
CA ARG A 196 -11.40 -16.18 -8.31
C ARG A 196 -12.43 -17.30 -8.51
N GLU A 197 -12.22 -18.47 -7.88
CA GLU A 197 -13.15 -19.58 -7.91
C GLU A 197 -14.52 -19.21 -7.34
N ILE A 198 -14.54 -18.48 -6.23
CA ILE A 198 -15.79 -17.96 -5.65
C ILE A 198 -16.50 -17.05 -6.64
N ALA A 199 -15.77 -16.10 -7.24
CA ALA A 199 -16.35 -15.15 -8.18
C ALA A 199 -16.97 -15.84 -9.42
N GLU A 200 -16.32 -16.88 -9.95
CA GLU A 200 -16.82 -17.68 -11.06
C GLU A 200 -18.03 -18.53 -10.67
N ARG A 201 -17.95 -19.24 -9.54
CA ARG A 201 -19.04 -20.07 -9.01
C ARG A 201 -20.30 -19.25 -8.74
N GLU A 202 -20.14 -18.08 -8.19
CA GLU A 202 -21.23 -17.14 -7.91
C GLU A 202 -21.67 -16.35 -9.14
N HIS A 203 -21.09 -16.59 -10.31
CA HIS A 203 -21.41 -15.87 -11.54
C HIS A 203 -21.39 -14.35 -11.38
N LEU A 204 -20.35 -13.82 -10.71
CA LEU A 204 -20.19 -12.39 -10.58
C LEU A 204 -19.91 -11.77 -11.96
N VAL A 205 -20.54 -10.64 -12.25
CA VAL A 205 -20.43 -9.96 -13.54
C VAL A 205 -18.98 -9.62 -13.91
N ASN A 206 -18.15 -9.37 -12.90
CA ASN A 206 -16.73 -9.02 -13.02
C ASN A 206 -15.76 -10.17 -12.75
N ALA A 207 -16.22 -11.44 -12.66
CA ALA A 207 -15.38 -12.61 -12.32
C ALA A 207 -14.13 -12.75 -13.19
N LYS A 208 -14.22 -12.40 -14.48
CA LYS A 208 -13.12 -12.48 -15.46
C LYS A 208 -12.31 -11.18 -15.58
N ARG A 209 -12.66 -10.16 -14.82
CA ARG A 209 -11.95 -8.89 -14.84
C ARG A 209 -10.51 -9.07 -14.33
N LYS A 210 -9.56 -8.46 -15.02
CA LYS A 210 -8.15 -8.42 -14.57
C LYS A 210 -8.03 -7.57 -13.31
N ASP A 211 -7.06 -7.92 -12.47
CA ASP A 211 -6.72 -7.09 -11.31
C ASP A 211 -6.25 -5.70 -11.79
N SER A 212 -6.54 -4.68 -11.01
CA SER A 212 -6.06 -3.32 -11.29
C SER A 212 -4.53 -3.31 -11.37
N GLN A 213 -4.03 -2.66 -12.41
CA GLN A 213 -2.60 -2.47 -12.64
C GLN A 213 -2.31 -0.97 -12.51
N GLY A 214 -1.39 -0.58 -11.65
CA GLY A 214 -1.00 0.82 -11.47
C GLY A 214 -1.52 1.43 -10.15
N ILE A 215 -1.63 2.76 -10.11
CA ILE A 215 -2.09 3.48 -8.91
C ILE A 215 -3.58 3.16 -8.69
N CYS A 216 -3.91 2.76 -7.46
CA CYS A 216 -5.29 2.52 -7.06
C CYS A 216 -6.18 3.70 -7.43
N PHE A 217 -7.35 3.41 -8.02
CA PHE A 217 -8.41 4.35 -8.40
C PHE A 217 -8.11 5.32 -9.56
N LEU A 218 -6.89 5.38 -10.10
CA LEU A 218 -6.62 6.15 -11.32
C LEU A 218 -6.88 5.34 -12.60
N GLY A 219 -7.35 4.10 -12.45
CA GLY A 219 -7.69 3.22 -13.58
C GLY A 219 -6.48 2.89 -14.46
N LYS A 220 -6.63 3.05 -15.77
CA LYS A 220 -5.59 2.73 -16.77
C LYS A 220 -4.58 3.85 -16.98
N ILE A 221 -4.56 4.89 -16.15
CA ILE A 221 -3.66 6.03 -16.32
C ILE A 221 -2.21 5.58 -16.07
N ASN A 222 -1.35 5.86 -17.04
CA ASN A 222 0.07 5.63 -16.90
C ASN A 222 0.67 6.61 -15.88
N TYR A 223 1.43 6.11 -14.90
CA TYR A 223 2.05 6.94 -13.87
C TYR A 223 2.89 8.09 -14.44
N ASN A 224 3.66 7.85 -15.50
CA ASN A 224 4.48 8.89 -16.11
C ASN A 224 3.65 9.97 -16.80
N ASP A 225 2.49 9.61 -17.40
CA ASP A 225 1.58 10.58 -18.01
C ASP A 225 0.90 11.43 -16.93
N TYR A 226 0.52 10.82 -15.82
CA TYR A 226 0.02 11.52 -14.65
C TYR A 226 1.04 12.54 -14.11
N ILE A 227 2.28 12.13 -13.85
CA ILE A 227 3.35 13.04 -13.39
C ILE A 227 3.64 14.13 -14.41
N ARG A 228 3.69 13.79 -15.71
CA ARG A 228 3.95 14.75 -16.80
C ARG A 228 2.93 15.87 -16.82
N ARG A 229 1.67 15.59 -16.57
CA ARG A 229 0.61 16.62 -16.56
C ARG A 229 0.85 17.70 -15.51
N TYR A 230 1.37 17.30 -14.32
CA TYR A 230 1.60 18.24 -13.21
C TYR A 230 2.97 18.90 -13.22
N LEU A 231 4.00 18.16 -13.62
CA LEU A 231 5.39 18.61 -13.53
C LEU A 231 5.99 18.96 -14.90
N GLY A 232 5.29 18.58 -15.97
CA GLY A 232 5.83 18.75 -17.31
C GLY A 232 7.05 17.87 -17.58
N GLU A 233 7.85 18.25 -18.57
CA GLU A 233 9.13 17.63 -18.87
C GLU A 233 10.26 18.61 -18.55
N GLN A 234 11.33 18.13 -17.93
CA GLN A 234 12.57 18.86 -17.66
C GLN A 234 13.76 18.01 -18.13
N PRO A 235 14.14 18.11 -19.40
CA PRO A 235 15.22 17.32 -19.95
C PRO A 235 16.56 17.58 -19.23
N GLY A 236 17.34 16.51 -19.04
CA GLY A 236 18.66 16.56 -18.44
C GLY A 236 19.54 15.43 -18.92
N ASP A 237 20.81 15.42 -18.52
CA ASP A 237 21.76 14.44 -18.96
C ASP A 237 21.67 13.13 -18.16
N VAL A 238 21.94 12.02 -18.87
CA VAL A 238 22.11 10.70 -18.27
C VAL A 238 23.60 10.33 -18.37
N LEU A 239 24.21 10.09 -17.23
CA LEU A 239 25.64 9.75 -17.13
C LEU A 239 25.81 8.33 -16.57
N GLU A 240 26.78 7.60 -17.12
CA GLU A 240 27.27 6.37 -16.51
C GLU A 240 28.05 6.73 -15.23
N LEU A 241 27.70 6.12 -14.09
CA LEU A 241 28.25 6.49 -12.80
C LEU A 241 29.76 6.23 -12.72
N GLU A 242 30.21 5.09 -13.26
CA GLU A 242 31.59 4.61 -13.15
C GLU A 242 32.56 5.41 -14.02
N THR A 243 32.11 5.88 -15.18
CA THR A 243 33.00 6.54 -16.18
C THR A 243 32.71 8.04 -16.34
N GLY A 244 31.57 8.52 -15.87
CA GLY A 244 31.09 9.88 -16.15
C GLY A 244 30.67 10.08 -17.61
N LYS A 245 30.66 9.03 -18.44
CA LYS A 245 30.29 9.13 -19.85
C LYS A 245 28.80 9.47 -20.00
N ARG A 246 28.50 10.41 -20.87
CA ARG A 246 27.13 10.72 -21.25
C ARG A 246 26.52 9.59 -22.08
N ILE A 247 25.39 9.05 -21.60
CA ILE A 247 24.67 7.93 -22.22
C ILE A 247 23.50 8.44 -23.07
N GLY A 248 22.87 9.54 -22.63
CA GLY A 248 21.71 10.11 -23.31
C GLY A 248 21.11 11.29 -22.56
N GLN A 249 19.81 11.49 -22.76
CA GLN A 249 19.01 12.50 -22.04
C GLN A 249 17.77 11.82 -21.46
N HIS A 250 17.39 12.25 -20.27
CA HIS A 250 16.06 11.93 -19.68
C HIS A 250 15.09 13.10 -19.91
N LYS A 251 13.80 12.82 -19.76
CA LYS A 251 12.72 13.84 -19.92
C LYS A 251 12.34 14.52 -18.61
N GLY A 252 12.85 14.06 -17.48
CA GLY A 252 12.63 14.54 -16.12
C GLY A 252 13.06 13.50 -15.12
N LEU A 253 13.76 13.89 -14.05
CA LEU A 253 14.23 12.97 -13.00
C LEU A 253 13.08 12.26 -12.27
N TRP A 254 11.91 12.88 -12.26
CA TRP A 254 10.69 12.33 -11.64
C TRP A 254 10.08 11.14 -12.38
N PHE A 255 10.45 10.89 -13.64
CA PHE A 255 10.02 9.68 -14.37
C PHE A 255 10.86 8.45 -14.06
N HIS A 256 11.86 8.59 -13.19
CA HIS A 256 12.80 7.52 -12.88
C HIS A 256 12.84 7.19 -11.39
N THR A 257 13.02 5.90 -11.08
CA THR A 257 13.17 5.39 -9.71
C THR A 257 14.50 4.67 -9.56
N ILE A 258 15.16 4.82 -8.41
CA ILE A 258 16.38 4.09 -8.10
C ILE A 258 16.12 2.58 -8.17
N GLY A 259 17.00 1.83 -8.84
CA GLY A 259 16.82 0.42 -9.15
C GLY A 259 15.99 0.14 -10.40
N GLN A 260 15.45 1.15 -11.08
CA GLN A 260 14.69 0.97 -12.33
C GLN A 260 15.60 0.46 -13.43
N ARG A 261 15.15 -0.60 -14.14
CA ARG A 261 15.82 -1.20 -15.30
C ARG A 261 15.02 -1.01 -16.58
N HIS A 262 13.71 -1.15 -16.51
CA HIS A 262 12.83 -1.11 -17.68
C HIS A 262 12.40 0.31 -18.04
N GLY A 263 12.11 0.57 -19.33
CA GLY A 263 11.59 1.85 -19.79
C GLY A 263 12.62 2.99 -19.87
N LEU A 264 13.93 2.71 -19.76
CA LEU A 264 14.97 3.72 -19.82
C LEU A 264 15.25 4.20 -21.26
N GLY A 265 15.09 3.34 -22.27
CA GLY A 265 15.23 3.69 -23.69
C GLY A 265 16.66 4.03 -24.13
N PHE A 266 17.69 3.75 -23.31
CA PHE A 266 19.10 4.04 -23.66
C PHE A 266 19.75 2.87 -24.35
N GLY A 267 20.48 3.15 -25.46
CA GLY A 267 21.27 2.15 -26.16
C GLY A 267 22.50 1.68 -25.36
N GLY A 268 23.03 0.50 -25.72
CA GLY A 268 24.27 -0.03 -25.14
C GLY A 268 24.15 -0.63 -23.72
N GLY A 269 22.92 -0.80 -23.20
CA GLY A 269 22.64 -1.40 -21.89
C GLY A 269 22.87 -2.90 -21.81
N PRO A 270 22.37 -3.58 -20.75
CA PRO A 270 21.32 -3.05 -19.83
C PRO A 270 21.84 -1.98 -18.86
N TRP A 271 20.95 -1.05 -18.52
CA TRP A 271 21.20 0.04 -17.60
C TRP A 271 20.29 -0.03 -16.38
N PHE A 272 20.79 0.42 -15.23
CA PHE A 272 20.04 0.59 -13.98
C PHE A 272 20.19 2.02 -13.47
N VAL A 273 19.11 2.60 -13.01
CA VAL A 273 19.15 3.88 -12.31
C VAL A 273 19.73 3.68 -10.92
N VAL A 274 20.83 4.40 -10.61
CA VAL A 274 21.52 4.25 -9.33
C VAL A 274 21.53 5.53 -8.49
N LYS A 275 21.40 6.72 -9.12
CA LYS A 275 21.38 8.00 -8.41
C LYS A 275 20.65 9.08 -9.23
N LYS A 276 20.01 10.01 -8.54
CA LYS A 276 19.47 11.24 -9.11
C LYS A 276 20.17 12.44 -8.48
N ASP A 277 20.67 13.37 -9.28
CA ASP A 277 21.15 14.66 -8.81
C ASP A 277 20.14 15.75 -9.17
N MET A 278 19.33 16.11 -8.20
CA MET A 278 18.25 17.08 -8.39
C MET A 278 18.76 18.51 -8.64
N ARG A 279 19.97 18.84 -8.14
CA ARG A 279 20.58 20.17 -8.29
C ARG A 279 21.14 20.38 -9.70
N GLN A 280 21.78 19.34 -10.23
CA GLN A 280 22.40 19.39 -11.55
C GLN A 280 21.48 18.87 -12.67
N ASN A 281 20.30 18.33 -12.31
CA ASN A 281 19.36 17.67 -13.22
C ASN A 281 20.03 16.51 -13.99
N ILE A 282 20.78 15.65 -13.28
CA ILE A 282 21.51 14.51 -13.86
C ILE A 282 20.96 13.20 -13.31
N LEU A 283 20.71 12.27 -14.23
CA LEU A 283 20.40 10.88 -13.91
C LEU A 283 21.66 10.02 -14.06
N TYR A 284 22.07 9.35 -13.00
CA TYR A 284 23.19 8.40 -13.05
C TYR A 284 22.67 6.98 -13.24
N VAL A 285 23.28 6.29 -14.19
CA VAL A 285 22.99 4.89 -14.50
C VAL A 285 24.25 4.05 -14.39
N SER A 286 24.12 2.78 -14.03
CA SER A 286 25.19 1.80 -14.02
C SER A 286 24.91 0.68 -15.02
N LYS A 287 25.96 0.19 -15.68
CA LYS A 287 25.84 -0.84 -16.73
C LYS A 287 25.97 -2.23 -16.15
N GLY A 288 25.15 -3.15 -16.61
CA GLY A 288 25.25 -4.57 -16.26
C GLY A 288 23.88 -5.23 -16.08
N TYR A 289 23.88 -6.54 -15.95
CA TYR A 289 22.64 -7.28 -15.65
C TYR A 289 22.28 -7.20 -14.17
N ASP A 290 23.27 -6.99 -13.32
CA ASP A 290 23.15 -6.98 -11.86
C ASP A 290 24.25 -6.11 -11.22
N PRO A 291 24.21 -4.77 -11.39
CA PRO A 291 25.25 -3.90 -10.86
C PRO A 291 25.20 -3.84 -9.33
N GLN A 292 26.31 -4.09 -8.67
CA GLN A 292 26.47 -4.03 -7.22
C GLN A 292 26.00 -2.66 -6.64
N THR A 293 26.13 -1.60 -7.41
CA THR A 293 25.70 -0.24 -7.06
C THR A 293 24.19 -0.09 -6.90
N ALA A 294 23.40 -1.05 -7.42
CA ALA A 294 21.94 -1.07 -7.24
C ALA A 294 21.51 -1.69 -5.89
N TYR A 295 22.44 -2.24 -5.13
CA TYR A 295 22.19 -2.92 -3.87
C TYR A 295 22.66 -2.10 -2.68
N LYS A 296 21.92 -2.19 -1.58
CA LYS A 296 22.30 -1.68 -0.26
C LYS A 296 22.06 -2.74 0.80
N GLN A 297 22.98 -2.88 1.73
CA GLN A 297 22.80 -3.74 2.89
C GLN A 297 22.41 -2.95 4.12
N GLU A 298 22.72 -1.65 4.13
CA GLU A 298 22.36 -0.71 5.18
C GLU A 298 21.64 0.49 4.60
N PHE A 299 20.60 0.94 5.29
CA PHE A 299 19.89 2.17 4.95
C PHE A 299 19.17 2.72 6.17
N LEU A 300 18.74 3.97 6.08
CA LEU A 300 18.02 4.66 7.14
C LEU A 300 16.56 4.84 6.77
N PHE A 301 15.71 4.86 7.79
CA PHE A 301 14.36 5.39 7.68
C PHE A 301 14.04 6.30 8.87
N LYS A 302 13.04 7.15 8.72
CA LYS A 302 12.57 8.10 9.72
C LYS A 302 11.06 8.12 9.82
N ASP A 303 10.55 8.92 10.76
CA ASP A 303 9.11 9.15 10.95
C ASP A 303 8.34 7.83 11.12
N PHE A 304 8.86 6.95 11.98
CA PHE A 304 8.28 5.62 12.21
C PHE A 304 6.85 5.74 12.75
N HIS A 305 5.91 5.24 11.97
CA HIS A 305 4.53 5.06 12.36
C HIS A 305 4.33 3.65 12.90
N SER A 306 4.10 3.53 14.21
CA SER A 306 3.90 2.24 14.87
C SER A 306 2.46 1.76 14.73
N LEU A 307 2.31 0.48 14.39
CA LEU A 307 1.06 -0.28 14.44
C LEU A 307 1.03 -1.27 15.61
N ILE A 308 2.07 -1.26 16.45
CA ILE A 308 2.10 -2.09 17.65
C ILE A 308 1.01 -1.57 18.59
N PRO A 309 0.06 -2.40 19.02
CA PRO A 309 -0.97 -1.99 19.96
C PRO A 309 -0.38 -1.38 21.23
N ALA A 310 -0.99 -0.31 21.74
CA ALA A 310 -0.55 0.35 22.96
C ALA A 310 -0.60 -0.57 24.21
N THR A 311 -1.34 -1.66 24.14
CA THR A 311 -1.39 -2.71 25.15
C THR A 311 -0.14 -3.58 25.20
N CYS A 312 0.65 -3.62 24.11
CA CYS A 312 1.93 -4.33 24.07
C CYS A 312 2.98 -3.55 24.86
N LYS A 313 3.50 -4.13 25.93
CA LYS A 313 4.51 -3.49 26.82
C LYS A 313 5.95 -3.90 26.50
N GLU A 314 6.13 -4.73 25.47
CA GLU A 314 7.46 -5.21 25.12
C GLU A 314 8.30 -4.13 24.42
N PRO A 315 9.63 -4.16 24.62
CA PRO A 315 10.53 -3.27 23.91
C PRO A 315 10.46 -3.55 22.40
N PHE A 316 10.63 -2.51 21.62
CA PHE A 316 10.67 -2.63 20.17
C PHE A 316 11.77 -3.64 19.76
N PRO A 317 11.46 -4.66 18.93
CA PRO A 317 12.39 -5.73 18.63
C PRO A 317 13.60 -5.23 17.83
N SER A 318 14.78 -5.71 18.18
CA SER A 318 16.00 -5.45 17.41
C SER A 318 16.14 -6.36 16.19
N ASP A 319 15.57 -7.56 16.24
CA ASP A 319 15.54 -8.53 15.13
C ASP A 319 14.15 -8.48 14.48
N ILE A 320 14.11 -8.10 13.21
CA ILE A 320 12.88 -7.89 12.45
C ILE A 320 12.97 -8.54 11.07
N THR A 321 11.83 -8.62 10.42
CA THR A 321 11.80 -8.74 8.97
C THR A 321 11.18 -7.48 8.37
N PHE A 322 11.45 -7.22 7.08
CA PHE A 322 10.97 -6.00 6.44
C PHE A 322 10.71 -6.17 4.95
N LYS A 323 9.90 -5.26 4.42
CA LYS A 323 9.70 -5.02 2.99
C LYS A 323 9.94 -3.54 2.68
N ILE A 324 10.47 -3.25 1.48
CA ILE A 324 10.60 -1.88 0.96
C ILE A 324 9.74 -1.65 -0.28
N ARG A 325 9.10 -2.68 -0.76
CA ARG A 325 8.22 -2.72 -1.94
C ARG A 325 7.18 -3.81 -1.77
N HIS A 326 6.13 -3.73 -2.59
CA HIS A 326 5.16 -4.81 -2.70
C HIS A 326 5.78 -6.00 -3.45
N THR A 327 6.38 -6.90 -2.69
CA THR A 327 7.00 -8.17 -3.16
C THR A 327 6.66 -9.29 -2.19
N PRO A 328 6.63 -10.56 -2.63
CA PRO A 328 6.37 -11.68 -1.74
C PRO A 328 7.48 -11.92 -0.71
N GLU A 329 8.67 -11.39 -0.95
CA GLU A 329 9.86 -11.68 -0.15
C GLU A 329 9.94 -10.77 1.09
N PHE A 330 10.20 -11.39 2.25
CA PHE A 330 10.58 -10.72 3.48
C PHE A 330 12.09 -10.82 3.68
N HIS A 331 12.71 -9.72 4.05
CA HIS A 331 14.15 -9.64 4.31
C HIS A 331 14.40 -9.57 5.81
N HIS A 332 15.35 -10.37 6.31
CA HIS A 332 15.79 -10.31 7.71
C HIS A 332 16.77 -9.18 7.94
N ALA A 333 16.65 -8.51 9.08
CA ALA A 333 17.54 -7.43 9.46
C ALA A 333 17.63 -7.25 10.98
N LYS A 334 18.72 -6.56 11.39
CA LYS A 334 18.79 -5.90 12.69
C LYS A 334 18.41 -4.45 12.56
N LEU A 335 17.69 -3.97 13.55
CA LEU A 335 17.27 -2.58 13.64
C LEU A 335 18.02 -1.88 14.77
N GLU A 336 18.58 -0.70 14.47
CA GLU A 336 19.30 0.14 15.42
C GLU A 336 18.67 1.55 15.46
N ALA A 337 18.30 2.02 16.65
CA ALA A 337 17.88 3.41 16.84
C ALA A 337 19.11 4.33 16.81
N LYS A 338 19.09 5.38 15.97
CA LYS A 338 20.17 6.37 15.86
C LYS A 338 19.87 7.68 16.58
N GLY A 339 18.70 7.80 17.22
CA GLY A 339 18.20 9.03 17.82
C GLY A 339 17.32 9.85 16.86
N ASP A 340 16.64 10.86 17.40
CA ASP A 340 15.80 11.80 16.63
C ASP A 340 14.78 11.13 15.69
N GLY A 341 14.26 9.96 16.09
CA GLY A 341 13.28 9.22 15.29
C GLY A 341 13.86 8.55 14.04
N ILE A 342 15.18 8.46 13.94
CA ILE A 342 15.90 7.80 12.84
C ILE A 342 16.30 6.39 13.27
N TYR A 343 16.09 5.42 12.37
CA TYR A 343 16.45 4.03 12.55
C TYR A 343 17.33 3.57 11.39
N GLN A 344 18.32 2.74 11.70
CA GLN A 344 19.15 2.05 10.71
C GLN A 344 18.69 0.60 10.59
N VAL A 345 18.48 0.17 9.36
CA VAL A 345 18.26 -1.23 8.99
C VAL A 345 19.58 -1.79 8.53
N CYS A 346 20.05 -2.87 9.18
CA CYS A 346 21.23 -3.65 8.77
C CYS A 346 20.71 -5.02 8.29
N SER A 347 20.52 -5.16 6.99
CA SER A 347 19.98 -6.37 6.36
C SER A 347 21.01 -7.49 6.32
N ASP A 348 20.58 -8.73 6.50
CA ASP A 348 21.43 -9.92 6.39
C ASP A 348 21.98 -10.12 4.95
N ALA A 349 21.22 -9.65 3.96
CA ALA A 349 21.58 -9.73 2.54
C ALA A 349 21.45 -8.38 1.84
N PRO A 350 22.19 -8.12 0.77
CA PRO A 350 22.04 -6.92 -0.05
C PRO A 350 20.66 -6.80 -0.68
N ILE A 351 20.01 -5.64 -0.54
CA ILE A 351 18.66 -5.34 -1.01
C ILE A 351 18.71 -4.49 -2.27
N HIS A 352 18.05 -4.96 -3.32
CA HIS A 352 17.99 -4.24 -4.59
C HIS A 352 17.03 -3.05 -4.53
N GLY A 353 17.48 -1.88 -4.98
CA GLY A 353 16.62 -0.74 -5.28
C GLY A 353 16.00 -0.07 -4.05
N VAL A 354 16.73 0.02 -2.95
CA VAL A 354 16.36 0.86 -1.80
C VAL A 354 16.24 2.31 -2.28
N ALA A 355 15.04 2.86 -2.27
CA ALA A 355 14.76 4.19 -2.81
C ALA A 355 14.20 5.12 -1.72
N PRO A 356 14.79 6.31 -1.54
CA PRO A 356 14.27 7.31 -0.62
C PRO A 356 12.84 7.74 -0.98
N GLY A 357 12.02 7.95 0.04
CA GLY A 357 10.60 8.29 -0.10
C GLY A 357 9.66 7.08 -0.15
N GLN A 358 10.17 5.86 -0.34
CA GLN A 358 9.41 4.63 -0.12
C GLN A 358 9.34 4.31 1.38
N PHE A 359 8.38 3.47 1.76
CA PHE A 359 8.24 3.00 3.13
C PHE A 359 9.04 1.72 3.36
N CYS A 360 9.82 1.69 4.44
CA CYS A 360 10.32 0.48 5.04
C CYS A 360 9.26 -0.04 5.99
N VAL A 361 8.61 -1.13 5.64
CA VAL A 361 7.57 -1.77 6.45
C VAL A 361 8.20 -2.87 7.27
N LEU A 362 8.01 -2.81 8.58
CA LEU A 362 8.61 -3.73 9.54
C LEU A 362 7.60 -4.78 9.98
N TYR A 363 8.09 -6.00 10.15
CA TYR A 363 7.31 -7.14 10.65
C TYR A 363 8.10 -7.85 11.75
N ASP A 364 7.39 -8.66 12.54
CA ASP A 364 8.03 -9.58 13.46
C ASP A 364 8.89 -10.63 12.74
N LYS A 365 9.66 -11.42 13.51
CA LYS A 365 10.57 -12.44 12.94
C LYS A 365 9.90 -13.52 12.11
N VAL A 366 8.62 -13.81 12.38
CA VAL A 366 7.84 -14.85 11.71
C VAL A 366 6.98 -14.30 10.59
N HIS A 367 7.13 -13.01 10.25
CA HIS A 367 6.42 -12.27 9.20
C HIS A 367 4.90 -12.23 9.36
N HIS A 368 4.41 -12.38 10.60
CA HIS A 368 2.98 -12.43 10.85
C HIS A 368 2.41 -11.06 11.21
N HIS A 369 3.01 -10.36 12.18
CA HIS A 369 2.53 -9.04 12.62
C HIS A 369 3.28 -7.91 11.92
N CYS A 370 2.54 -6.98 11.32
CA CYS A 370 3.07 -5.72 10.84
C CYS A 370 3.29 -4.77 12.02
N LEU A 371 4.54 -4.40 12.27
CA LEU A 371 4.94 -3.52 13.37
C LEU A 371 4.75 -2.04 13.05
N GLY A 372 4.60 -1.71 11.78
CA GLY A 372 4.50 -0.35 11.28
C GLY A 372 5.49 -0.04 10.16
N SER A 373 5.63 1.23 9.83
CA SER A 373 6.55 1.62 8.75
C SER A 373 7.12 3.02 8.93
N GLY A 374 8.26 3.28 8.29
CA GLY A 374 8.88 4.59 8.24
C GLY A 374 9.41 4.93 6.85
N GLU A 375 9.54 6.22 6.54
CA GLU A 375 10.00 6.69 5.24
C GLU A 375 11.50 6.49 5.09
N ILE A 376 11.93 5.77 4.04
CA ILE A 376 13.35 5.56 3.71
C ILE A 376 13.98 6.92 3.38
N THR A 377 15.14 7.18 4.00
CA THR A 377 15.94 8.39 3.77
C THR A 377 17.35 8.03 3.30
N LEU A 378 18.10 9.04 2.86
CA LEU A 378 19.49 8.88 2.38
C LEU A 378 20.49 8.90 3.51
#